data_20cff6dec98f6818739531acd12767c9
#
_entry.id   20cff6dec98f6818739531acd12767c9
#
_cell.length_a   1.000
_cell.length_b   1.000
_cell.length_c   1.000
_cell.angle_alpha   90.00
_cell.angle_beta   90.00
_cell.angle_gamma   90.00
#
_symmetry.space_group_name_H-M   'P 1'
#
loop_
_entity.id
_entity.type
_entity.pdbx_description
1 polymer ?
#
loop_
_entity_poly.entity_id
_entity_poly.type
_entity_poly.pdbx_seq_one_letter_code
_entity_poly.pdbx_strand_id
1 'polypeptide(L)'
;MVNPFLNKPNYVRIYGHRGARGEIVENSIEGFEHTFALGIKAIEFDVLISQDKIPVLSHDFHLTPSMTKDEAGNWLKDTEFKIFDKSYDELSKYNIVSFDPESKYGKRFKKQKPVRNVKIPKLSDLFELVSKENNKDVFLNLEIKSTPVRTGLTPSPSDSVSLILKDIDKYKLEDRIVISSFDWRILFELKKQNPKILRCFLTLQQDLSTKKKTIFKGSPWLGKKFPSEDLFLLPKIIKSLEGHVWSVFYRDVTKQNIDLAHELGLAVNVWTVNRESDIIRMIEYGVDGIITDYPKKTQDICVSRNISWF
;
A
#
# COMPACT_ATOMS: atom_id res chain seq x y z
N MET A 1 -3.09 -24.17 0.66
CA MET A 1 -3.94 -23.17 1.36
C MET A 1 -4.78 -22.45 0.32
N VAL A 2 -6.06 -22.20 0.60
CA VAL A 2 -6.90 -21.34 -0.23
C VAL A 2 -6.40 -19.92 -0.07
N ASN A 3 -6.20 -19.19 -1.17
CA ASN A 3 -5.77 -17.79 -1.13
C ASN A 3 -6.97 -16.91 -0.71
N PRO A 4 -6.97 -16.30 0.50
CA PRO A 4 -8.11 -15.54 0.99
C PRO A 4 -8.31 -14.20 0.26
N PHE A 5 -7.37 -13.81 -0.61
CA PHE A 5 -7.44 -12.59 -1.41
C PHE A 5 -8.10 -12.83 -2.77
N LEU A 6 -8.28 -14.10 -3.21
CA LEU A 6 -9.09 -14.43 -4.37
C LEU A 6 -10.58 -14.30 -4.03
N ASN A 7 -11.29 -13.52 -4.84
CA ASN A 7 -12.70 -13.28 -4.66
C ASN A 7 -13.57 -14.30 -5.42
N LYS A 8 -14.83 -14.40 -5.01
CA LYS A 8 -15.87 -15.05 -5.79
C LYS A 8 -16.30 -14.14 -6.95
N PRO A 9 -16.84 -14.69 -8.03
CA PRO A 9 -17.42 -13.87 -9.10
C PRO A 9 -18.43 -12.84 -8.57
N ASN A 10 -18.47 -11.67 -9.18
CA ASN A 10 -19.36 -10.56 -8.79
C ASN A 10 -19.05 -9.94 -7.42
N TYR A 11 -17.82 -10.05 -6.98
CA TYR A 11 -17.36 -9.55 -5.68
C TYR A 11 -16.06 -8.79 -5.85
N VAL A 12 -15.91 -7.64 -5.20
CA VAL A 12 -14.67 -6.85 -5.20
C VAL A 12 -14.31 -6.36 -3.80
N ARG A 13 -13.05 -6.48 -3.42
CA ARG A 13 -12.53 -5.91 -2.19
C ARG A 13 -12.13 -4.46 -2.43
N ILE A 14 -12.67 -3.55 -1.61
CA ILE A 14 -12.34 -2.13 -1.66
C ILE A 14 -11.25 -1.87 -0.64
N TYR A 15 -10.05 -1.48 -1.10
CA TYR A 15 -8.98 -1.05 -0.23
C TYR A 15 -8.94 0.47 -0.14
N GLY A 16 -9.09 1.00 1.07
CA GLY A 16 -8.77 2.40 1.35
C GLY A 16 -7.26 2.61 1.20
N HIS A 17 -6.83 3.34 0.14
CA HIS A 17 -5.44 3.63 -0.16
C HIS A 17 -4.86 4.59 0.88
N ARG A 18 -3.88 4.12 1.66
CA ARG A 18 -3.36 4.82 2.85
C ARG A 18 -4.46 5.24 3.83
N GLY A 19 -5.48 4.39 3.99
CA GLY A 19 -6.75 4.69 4.62
C GLY A 19 -7.77 5.23 3.62
N ALA A 20 -7.90 6.53 3.47
CA ALA A 20 -8.80 7.19 2.52
C ALA A 20 -8.20 8.52 2.05
N ARG A 21 -7.03 8.50 1.42
CA ARG A 21 -6.20 9.67 1.11
C ARG A 21 -6.94 10.83 0.43
N GLY A 22 -7.95 10.55 -0.38
CA GLY A 22 -8.73 11.58 -1.04
C GLY A 22 -9.75 12.28 -0.14
N GLU A 23 -10.01 11.71 1.04
CA GLU A 23 -11.07 12.14 1.96
C GLU A 23 -10.52 12.62 3.30
N ILE A 24 -9.39 12.03 3.76
CA ILE A 24 -8.74 12.36 5.03
C ILE A 24 -7.22 12.17 4.93
N VAL A 25 -6.45 12.60 5.95
CA VAL A 25 -4.97 12.49 5.98
C VAL A 25 -4.52 11.05 5.77
N GLU A 26 -3.59 10.86 4.81
CA GLU A 26 -3.06 9.55 4.46
C GLU A 26 -2.18 8.94 5.57
N ASN A 27 -2.13 7.61 5.64
CA ASN A 27 -1.32 6.85 6.60
C ASN A 27 -1.50 7.34 8.06
N SER A 28 -2.73 7.74 8.42
CA SER A 28 -3.09 8.21 9.76
C SER A 28 -4.12 7.30 10.41
N ILE A 29 -4.12 7.25 11.74
CA ILE A 29 -5.12 6.47 12.50
C ILE A 29 -6.51 6.95 12.17
N GLU A 30 -6.71 8.27 12.08
CA GLU A 30 -7.98 8.90 11.72
C GLU A 30 -8.45 8.51 10.31
N GLY A 31 -7.51 8.35 9.35
CA GLY A 31 -7.80 7.89 8.01
C GLY A 31 -8.28 6.44 7.97
N PHE A 32 -7.71 5.57 8.80
CA PHE A 32 -8.14 4.19 8.91
C PHE A 32 -9.49 4.07 9.63
N GLU A 33 -9.69 4.79 10.75
CA GLU A 33 -10.98 4.85 11.44
C GLU A 33 -12.09 5.37 10.53
N HIS A 34 -11.81 6.38 9.72
CA HIS A 34 -12.76 6.87 8.71
C HIS A 34 -13.15 5.75 7.72
N THR A 35 -12.19 5.00 7.22
CA THR A 35 -12.44 3.88 6.28
C THR A 35 -13.29 2.79 6.95
N PHE A 36 -13.00 2.45 8.20
CA PHE A 36 -13.78 1.46 8.96
C PHE A 36 -15.20 1.94 9.26
N ALA A 37 -15.38 3.24 9.54
CA ALA A 37 -16.71 3.85 9.74
C ALA A 37 -17.59 3.82 8.48
N LEU A 38 -17.00 3.73 7.27
CA LEU A 38 -17.73 3.47 6.02
C LEU A 38 -18.18 2.01 5.88
N GLY A 39 -17.80 1.12 6.79
CA GLY A 39 -18.04 -0.32 6.71
C GLY A 39 -17.06 -1.07 5.82
N ILE A 40 -16.01 -0.40 5.33
CA ILE A 40 -14.98 -1.00 4.48
C ILE A 40 -13.97 -1.73 5.36
N LYS A 41 -13.69 -2.99 5.00
CA LYS A 41 -12.92 -3.93 5.80
C LYS A 41 -11.58 -4.29 5.16
N ALA A 42 -11.04 -3.42 4.31
CA ALA A 42 -9.70 -3.58 3.77
C ALA A 42 -8.99 -2.22 3.63
N ILE A 43 -7.74 -2.18 4.03
CA ILE A 43 -6.87 -1.01 3.91
C ILE A 43 -5.54 -1.38 3.27
N GLU A 44 -5.01 -0.42 2.53
CA GLU A 44 -3.62 -0.44 2.09
C GLU A 44 -2.87 0.71 2.80
N PHE A 45 -1.63 0.46 3.18
CA PHE A 45 -0.80 1.44 3.89
C PHE A 45 0.69 1.14 3.72
N ASP A 46 1.49 2.19 3.88
CA ASP A 46 2.93 2.19 3.64
C ASP A 46 3.72 2.19 4.94
N VAL A 47 4.78 1.38 5.01
CA VAL A 47 5.66 1.28 6.18
C VAL A 47 7.09 1.61 5.81
N LEU A 48 7.69 2.52 6.58
CA LEU A 48 9.11 2.81 6.64
C LEU A 48 9.66 2.49 8.03
N ILE A 49 10.98 2.52 8.17
CA ILE A 49 11.67 2.25 9.42
C ILE A 49 12.43 3.52 9.85
N SER A 50 12.27 3.93 11.11
CA SER A 50 13.04 5.02 11.71
C SER A 50 14.49 4.62 12.02
N GLN A 51 15.34 5.59 12.41
CA GLN A 51 16.73 5.36 12.79
C GLN A 51 16.85 4.36 13.96
N ASP A 52 15.98 4.48 14.94
CA ASP A 52 15.90 3.61 16.13
C ASP A 52 15.10 2.32 15.89
N LYS A 53 14.92 1.93 14.61
CA LYS A 53 14.32 0.66 14.17
C LYS A 53 12.84 0.49 14.53
N ILE A 54 12.10 1.57 14.62
CA ILE A 54 10.65 1.54 14.83
C ILE A 54 9.94 1.60 13.48
N PRO A 55 9.07 0.64 13.12
CA PRO A 55 8.22 0.73 11.93
C PRO A 55 7.19 1.87 12.08
N VAL A 56 7.15 2.76 11.10
CA VAL A 56 6.26 3.94 11.07
C VAL A 56 5.47 4.01 9.77
N LEU A 57 4.28 4.61 9.81
CA LEU A 57 3.40 4.74 8.65
C LEU A 57 3.77 5.98 7.84
N SER A 58 4.41 5.77 6.70
CA SER A 58 4.76 6.86 5.77
C SER A 58 5.02 6.31 4.37
N HIS A 59 4.57 7.04 3.35
CA HIS A 59 4.82 6.67 1.96
C HIS A 59 6.17 7.14 1.44
N ASP A 60 6.51 8.40 1.69
CA ASP A 60 7.72 9.01 1.16
C ASP A 60 8.89 8.78 2.12
N PHE A 61 10.08 8.54 1.57
CA PHE A 61 11.32 8.36 2.36
C PHE A 61 11.72 9.60 3.16
N HIS A 62 11.08 10.72 2.88
CA HIS A 62 11.31 12.02 3.51
C HIS A 62 10.00 12.57 4.05
N LEU A 63 10.08 13.42 5.07
CA LEU A 63 8.93 14.22 5.48
C LEU A 63 8.52 15.14 4.32
N THR A 64 7.27 15.05 3.90
CA THR A 64 6.76 15.77 2.73
C THR A 64 6.39 17.20 3.10
N PRO A 65 7.09 18.24 2.58
CA PRO A 65 6.86 19.64 2.96
C PRO A 65 5.40 20.10 2.84
N SER A 66 4.71 19.65 1.81
CA SER A 66 3.29 20.02 1.57
C SER A 66 2.29 19.36 2.52
N MET A 67 2.74 18.45 3.39
CA MET A 67 1.89 17.70 4.33
C MET A 67 2.39 17.78 5.77
N THR A 68 3.57 18.31 6.00
CA THR A 68 4.23 18.26 7.31
C THR A 68 4.47 19.65 7.87
N LYS A 69 4.11 19.84 9.13
CA LYS A 69 4.43 21.03 9.92
C LYS A 69 5.38 20.69 11.06
N ASP A 70 6.27 21.65 11.38
CA ASP A 70 7.12 21.58 12.55
C ASP A 70 6.34 21.82 13.85
N GLU A 71 7.03 21.79 14.99
CA GLU A 71 6.45 22.07 16.32
C GLU A 71 5.89 23.50 16.44
N ALA A 72 6.45 24.46 15.72
CA ALA A 72 5.96 25.84 15.69
C ALA A 72 4.75 26.05 14.77
N GLY A 73 4.31 24.99 14.05
CA GLY A 73 3.17 25.02 13.14
C GLY A 73 3.49 25.53 11.73
N ASN A 74 4.78 25.70 11.38
CA ASN A 74 5.19 26.11 10.05
C ASN A 74 5.30 24.91 9.11
N TRP A 75 4.96 25.10 7.83
CA TRP A 75 5.23 24.11 6.79
C TRP A 75 6.73 23.87 6.64
N LEU A 76 7.15 22.62 6.49
CA LEU A 76 8.52 22.32 6.12
C LEU A 76 8.86 22.94 4.76
N LYS A 77 10.09 23.42 4.61
CA LYS A 77 10.52 24.12 3.40
C LYS A 77 11.17 23.21 2.37
N ASP A 78 11.73 22.09 2.81
CA ASP A 78 12.50 21.18 1.98
C ASP A 78 12.28 19.70 2.36
N THR A 79 12.88 18.79 1.58
CA THR A 79 12.81 17.34 1.73
C THR A 79 14.08 16.74 2.37
N GLU A 80 14.84 17.50 3.15
CA GLU A 80 16.09 17.01 3.74
C GLU A 80 15.85 16.01 4.88
N PHE A 81 14.68 16.05 5.50
CA PHE A 81 14.34 15.19 6.65
C PHE A 81 13.94 13.79 6.22
N LYS A 82 14.93 12.89 6.09
CA LYS A 82 14.67 11.47 5.83
C LYS A 82 14.11 10.78 7.09
N ILE A 83 13.14 9.91 6.88
CA ILE A 83 12.55 9.08 7.95
C ILE A 83 13.62 8.21 8.61
N PHE A 84 14.49 7.58 7.80
CA PHE A 84 15.52 6.65 8.30
C PHE A 84 16.67 7.33 9.06
N ASP A 85 16.84 8.63 8.94
CA ASP A 85 17.88 9.39 9.65
C ASP A 85 17.38 9.94 11.01
N LYS A 86 16.11 9.71 11.38
CA LYS A 86 15.49 10.23 12.60
C LYS A 86 14.95 9.12 13.51
N SER A 87 15.14 9.29 14.82
CA SER A 87 14.46 8.49 15.83
C SER A 87 12.95 8.76 15.79
N TYR A 88 12.15 7.81 16.31
CA TYR A 88 10.72 8.03 16.42
C TYR A 88 10.35 9.22 17.30
N ASP A 89 11.12 9.46 18.37
CA ASP A 89 10.93 10.64 19.24
C ASP A 89 11.07 11.95 18.44
N GLU A 90 12.06 12.04 17.56
CA GLU A 90 12.21 13.20 16.65
C GLU A 90 11.07 13.28 15.65
N LEU A 91 10.65 12.15 15.04
CA LEU A 91 9.53 12.11 14.08
C LEU A 91 8.22 12.53 14.73
N SER A 92 7.99 12.16 15.99
CA SER A 92 6.78 12.50 16.75
C SER A 92 6.58 14.00 17.00
N LYS A 93 7.63 14.81 16.84
CA LYS A 93 7.56 16.28 16.96
C LYS A 93 6.84 16.91 15.78
N TYR A 94 6.88 16.29 14.61
CA TYR A 94 6.21 16.80 13.42
C TYR A 94 4.72 16.45 13.41
N ASN A 95 3.93 17.34 12.81
CA ASN A 95 2.51 17.08 12.56
C ASN A 95 2.31 16.81 11.07
N ILE A 96 1.74 15.65 10.73
CA ILE A 96 1.20 15.41 9.41
C ILE A 96 -0.20 16.01 9.38
N VAL A 97 -0.37 17.06 8.60
CA VAL A 97 -1.68 17.73 8.45
C VAL A 97 -2.25 17.41 7.08
N SER A 98 -3.49 17.80 6.83
CA SER A 98 -4.14 17.45 5.58
C SER A 98 -3.30 17.85 4.36
N PHE A 99 -2.98 19.13 4.17
CA PHE A 99 -2.11 19.59 3.08
C PHE A 99 -1.95 21.11 3.10
N ASP A 100 -0.88 21.61 2.48
CA ASP A 100 -0.80 22.97 2.02
C ASP A 100 -1.70 23.16 0.79
N PRO A 101 -2.76 24.01 0.84
CA PRO A 101 -3.70 24.19 -0.26
C PRO A 101 -3.06 24.63 -1.58
N GLU A 102 -1.97 25.38 -1.52
CA GLU A 102 -1.25 25.87 -2.70
C GLU A 102 -0.32 24.84 -3.34
N SER A 103 -0.03 23.76 -2.63
CA SER A 103 0.79 22.67 -3.14
C SER A 103 0.10 21.88 -4.25
N LYS A 104 0.89 21.15 -5.04
CA LYS A 104 0.35 20.19 -6.03
C LYS A 104 -0.51 19.10 -5.38
N TYR A 105 -0.13 18.69 -4.17
CA TYR A 105 -0.88 17.71 -3.40
C TYR A 105 -2.25 18.27 -2.98
N GLY A 106 -2.26 19.46 -2.37
CA GLY A 106 -3.50 20.11 -1.96
C GLY A 106 -4.46 20.38 -3.12
N LYS A 107 -3.93 20.85 -4.26
CA LYS A 107 -4.73 21.03 -5.49
C LYS A 107 -5.33 19.72 -6.03
N ARG A 108 -4.67 18.58 -5.79
CA ARG A 108 -5.19 17.25 -6.17
C ARG A 108 -6.28 16.75 -5.23
N PHE A 109 -6.16 16.98 -3.92
CA PHE A 109 -7.04 16.44 -2.89
C PHE A 109 -7.88 17.50 -2.16
N LYS A 110 -8.41 18.47 -2.90
CA LYS A 110 -9.17 19.62 -2.36
C LYS A 110 -10.34 19.26 -1.43
N LYS A 111 -10.85 18.04 -1.50
CA LYS A 111 -11.97 17.55 -0.68
C LYS A 111 -11.53 16.82 0.58
N GLN A 112 -10.23 16.63 0.78
CA GLN A 112 -9.71 15.99 1.98
C GLN A 112 -10.06 16.83 3.21
N LYS A 113 -10.67 16.21 4.21
CA LYS A 113 -11.03 16.88 5.46
C LYS A 113 -9.77 17.13 6.29
N PRO A 114 -9.55 18.38 6.76
CA PRO A 114 -8.39 18.64 7.61
C PRO A 114 -8.55 17.99 8.99
N VAL A 115 -7.48 17.39 9.46
CA VAL A 115 -7.36 16.87 10.82
C VAL A 115 -6.21 17.62 11.52
N ARG A 116 -6.37 17.95 12.79
CA ARG A 116 -5.39 18.70 13.55
C ARG A 116 -4.54 17.76 14.41
N ASN A 117 -3.27 18.11 14.60
CA ASN A 117 -2.35 17.43 15.51
C ASN A 117 -2.15 15.92 15.23
N VAL A 118 -2.23 15.53 13.97
CA VAL A 118 -1.96 14.15 13.57
C VAL A 118 -0.44 13.92 13.55
N LYS A 119 0.01 12.93 14.27
CA LYS A 119 1.42 12.49 14.29
C LYS A 119 1.63 11.37 13.29
N ILE A 120 2.89 11.12 12.90
CA ILE A 120 3.23 9.92 12.14
C ILE A 120 3.00 8.71 13.05
N PRO A 121 2.08 7.79 12.71
CA PRO A 121 1.79 6.65 13.57
C PRO A 121 2.93 5.62 13.50
N LYS A 122 3.13 4.87 14.59
CA LYS A 122 3.85 3.59 14.54
C LYS A 122 2.98 2.54 13.86
N LEU A 123 3.60 1.53 13.29
CA LEU A 123 2.88 0.35 12.81
C LEU A 123 2.07 -0.31 13.94
N SER A 124 2.63 -0.34 15.16
CA SER A 124 1.94 -0.86 16.34
C SER A 124 0.64 -0.14 16.65
N ASP A 125 0.54 1.18 16.42
CA ASP A 125 -0.68 1.95 16.70
C ASP A 125 -1.83 1.51 15.77
N LEU A 126 -1.52 1.24 14.50
CA LEU A 126 -2.49 0.66 13.57
C LEU A 126 -2.84 -0.78 13.95
N PHE A 127 -1.85 -1.57 14.35
CA PHE A 127 -2.09 -2.96 14.75
C PHE A 127 -2.95 -3.04 16.03
N GLU A 128 -2.80 -2.12 16.95
CA GLU A 128 -3.72 -1.97 18.09
C GLU A 128 -5.14 -1.61 17.65
N LEU A 129 -5.29 -0.66 16.70
CA LEU A 129 -6.60 -0.28 16.15
C LEU A 129 -7.31 -1.47 15.49
N VAL A 130 -6.62 -2.25 14.66
CA VAL A 130 -7.24 -3.39 13.96
C VAL A 130 -7.39 -4.62 14.83
N SER A 131 -6.81 -4.64 16.02
CA SER A 131 -7.00 -5.71 17.03
C SER A 131 -8.24 -5.50 17.90
N LYS A 132 -8.86 -4.32 17.85
CA LYS A 132 -10.13 -4.05 18.54
C LYS A 132 -11.23 -4.96 17.97
N GLU A 133 -12.19 -5.37 18.81
CA GLU A 133 -13.25 -6.35 18.46
C GLU A 133 -13.96 -6.03 17.13
N ASN A 134 -14.35 -4.77 16.94
CA ASN A 134 -15.08 -4.32 15.75
C ASN A 134 -14.24 -4.31 14.45
N ASN A 135 -12.93 -4.54 14.54
CA ASN A 135 -11.99 -4.45 13.42
C ASN A 135 -11.25 -5.78 13.16
N LYS A 136 -11.63 -6.87 13.83
CA LYS A 136 -10.96 -8.18 13.72
C LYS A 136 -11.10 -8.81 12.32
N ASP A 137 -12.04 -8.36 11.53
CA ASP A 137 -12.32 -8.80 10.16
C ASP A 137 -11.64 -7.92 9.08
N VAL A 138 -10.85 -6.92 9.48
CA VAL A 138 -10.16 -6.02 8.56
C VAL A 138 -8.95 -6.73 7.92
N PHE A 139 -8.86 -6.68 6.58
CA PHE A 139 -7.73 -7.16 5.79
C PHE A 139 -6.69 -6.06 5.57
N LEU A 140 -5.44 -6.43 5.67
CA LEU A 140 -4.30 -5.53 5.68
C LEU A 140 -3.41 -5.78 4.46
N ASN A 141 -3.23 -4.75 3.61
CA ASN A 141 -2.23 -4.75 2.54
C ASN A 141 -1.10 -3.79 2.95
N LEU A 142 -0.04 -4.32 3.55
CA LEU A 142 1.10 -3.57 4.04
C LEU A 142 2.17 -3.48 2.95
N GLU A 143 2.43 -2.26 2.43
CA GLU A 143 3.57 -2.02 1.56
C GLU A 143 4.83 -1.74 2.39
N ILE A 144 5.84 -2.62 2.29
CA ILE A 144 7.18 -2.29 2.79
C ILE A 144 7.88 -1.41 1.76
N LYS A 145 8.11 -0.15 2.14
CA LYS A 145 8.85 0.81 1.30
C LYS A 145 10.33 0.48 1.33
N SER A 146 10.89 0.22 0.17
CA SER A 146 12.31 -0.01 -0.04
C SER A 146 12.73 0.48 -1.42
N THR A 147 14.02 0.66 -1.63
CA THR A 147 14.54 1.10 -2.93
C THR A 147 15.89 0.44 -3.23
N PRO A 148 16.02 -0.25 -4.38
CA PRO A 148 17.28 -0.82 -4.83
C PRO A 148 18.20 0.21 -5.49
N VAL A 149 17.71 1.43 -5.76
CA VAL A 149 18.42 2.46 -6.56
C VAL A 149 18.95 3.63 -5.74
N ARG A 150 18.60 3.70 -4.45
CA ARG A 150 19.09 4.74 -3.53
C ARG A 150 19.50 4.10 -2.22
N THR A 151 20.75 4.25 -1.85
CA THR A 151 21.28 3.79 -0.56
C THR A 151 20.95 4.78 0.56
N GLY A 152 20.86 4.30 1.80
CA GLY A 152 20.69 5.15 3.00
C GLY A 152 19.29 5.75 3.17
N LEU A 153 18.27 5.21 2.51
CA LEU A 153 16.87 5.64 2.71
C LEU A 153 16.05 4.63 3.52
N THR A 154 16.51 3.39 3.59
CA THR A 154 15.86 2.29 4.32
C THR A 154 16.91 1.33 4.84
N PRO A 155 16.61 0.53 5.86
CA PRO A 155 17.43 -0.62 6.23
C PRO A 155 17.58 -1.62 5.08
N SER A 156 18.38 -2.67 5.31
CA SER A 156 18.42 -3.79 4.37
C SER A 156 17.03 -4.45 4.22
N PRO A 157 16.73 -5.13 3.09
CA PRO A 157 15.51 -5.91 2.96
C PRO A 157 15.30 -6.90 4.11
N SER A 158 16.37 -7.58 4.56
CA SER A 158 16.31 -8.53 5.67
C SER A 158 15.91 -7.88 6.98
N ASP A 159 16.53 -6.76 7.33
CA ASP A 159 16.21 -6.04 8.58
C ASP A 159 14.80 -5.46 8.56
N SER A 160 14.38 -4.86 7.44
CA SER A 160 13.02 -4.32 7.28
C SER A 160 11.96 -5.40 7.50
N VAL A 161 12.15 -6.58 6.89
CA VAL A 161 11.24 -7.71 7.04
C VAL A 161 11.22 -8.21 8.49
N SER A 162 12.39 -8.40 9.11
CA SER A 162 12.49 -8.90 10.49
C SER A 162 11.76 -8.00 11.48
N LEU A 163 11.90 -6.68 11.35
CA LEU A 163 11.26 -5.71 12.23
C LEU A 163 9.72 -5.74 12.10
N ILE A 164 9.22 -5.84 10.88
CA ILE A 164 7.78 -5.87 10.62
C ILE A 164 7.16 -7.21 11.04
N LEU A 165 7.85 -8.32 10.79
CA LEU A 165 7.38 -9.65 11.22
C LEU A 165 7.24 -9.75 12.74
N LYS A 166 8.13 -9.10 13.50
CA LYS A 166 8.04 -9.04 14.96
C LYS A 166 6.72 -8.41 15.43
N ASP A 167 6.28 -7.34 14.78
CA ASP A 167 5.00 -6.70 15.11
C ASP A 167 3.82 -7.56 14.63
N ILE A 168 3.87 -8.16 13.45
CA ILE A 168 2.83 -9.07 12.95
C ILE A 168 2.61 -10.24 13.93
N ASP A 169 3.67 -10.88 14.38
CA ASP A 169 3.62 -11.99 15.35
C ASP A 169 3.05 -11.54 16.70
N LYS A 170 3.52 -10.40 17.21
CA LYS A 170 3.04 -9.82 18.47
C LYS A 170 1.52 -9.60 18.48
N TYR A 171 0.95 -9.13 17.36
CA TYR A 171 -0.48 -8.83 17.22
C TYR A 171 -1.29 -9.97 16.58
N LYS A 172 -0.65 -11.09 16.20
CA LYS A 172 -1.26 -12.30 15.60
C LYS A 172 -2.09 -11.97 14.35
N LEU A 173 -1.46 -11.30 13.37
CA LEU A 173 -2.14 -10.78 12.18
C LEU A 173 -1.87 -11.59 10.91
N GLU A 174 -1.18 -12.73 10.99
CA GLU A 174 -0.71 -13.53 9.85
C GLU A 174 -1.83 -13.93 8.88
N ASP A 175 -3.01 -14.24 9.40
CA ASP A 175 -4.14 -14.77 8.61
C ASP A 175 -4.88 -13.70 7.80
N ARG A 176 -4.65 -12.42 8.07
CA ARG A 176 -5.37 -11.30 7.45
C ARG A 176 -4.48 -10.19 6.91
N ILE A 177 -3.19 -10.48 6.77
CA ILE A 177 -2.22 -9.54 6.22
C ILE A 177 -1.56 -10.11 4.96
N VAL A 178 -1.35 -9.24 3.99
CA VAL A 178 -0.47 -9.50 2.85
C VAL A 178 0.62 -8.44 2.83
N ILE A 179 1.86 -8.87 2.62
CA ILE A 179 2.99 -7.95 2.47
C ILE A 179 3.22 -7.67 0.99
N SER A 180 3.21 -6.38 0.64
CA SER A 180 3.47 -5.90 -0.70
C SER A 180 4.76 -5.10 -0.79
N SER A 181 5.42 -5.12 -1.93
CA SER A 181 6.55 -4.23 -2.23
C SER A 181 6.80 -4.13 -3.74
N PHE A 182 7.27 -2.97 -4.19
CA PHE A 182 7.89 -2.81 -5.50
C PHE A 182 9.30 -3.40 -5.56
N ASP A 183 10.00 -3.41 -4.45
CA ASP A 183 11.30 -4.05 -4.31
C ASP A 183 11.13 -5.53 -3.97
N TRP A 184 11.16 -6.38 -4.97
CA TRP A 184 10.91 -7.81 -4.81
C TRP A 184 11.93 -8.53 -3.92
N ARG A 185 13.08 -7.90 -3.63
CA ARG A 185 14.03 -8.41 -2.63
C ARG A 185 13.39 -8.52 -1.24
N ILE A 186 12.48 -7.60 -0.90
CA ILE A 186 11.66 -7.67 0.32
C ILE A 186 10.84 -8.96 0.34
N LEU A 187 10.17 -9.29 -0.77
CA LEU A 187 9.31 -10.46 -0.85
C LEU A 187 10.10 -11.77 -0.83
N PHE A 188 11.34 -11.76 -1.33
CA PHE A 188 12.25 -12.90 -1.22
C PHE A 188 12.74 -13.10 0.21
N GLU A 189 13.08 -12.03 0.92
CA GLU A 189 13.44 -12.12 2.34
C GLU A 189 12.24 -12.55 3.20
N LEU A 190 11.04 -12.03 2.90
CA LEU A 190 9.82 -12.46 3.57
C LEU A 190 9.58 -13.97 3.42
N LYS A 191 9.71 -14.50 2.18
CA LYS A 191 9.60 -15.95 1.94
C LYS A 191 10.59 -16.76 2.76
N LYS A 192 11.81 -16.26 2.90
CA LYS A 192 12.88 -16.91 3.65
C LYS A 192 12.63 -16.89 5.16
N GLN A 193 12.15 -15.77 5.71
CA GLN A 193 11.98 -15.59 7.16
C GLN A 193 10.63 -16.11 7.65
N ASN A 194 9.54 -15.91 6.91
CA ASN A 194 8.22 -16.45 7.22
C ASN A 194 7.45 -16.80 5.93
N PRO A 195 7.55 -18.04 5.44
CA PRO A 195 6.87 -18.47 4.20
C PRO A 195 5.35 -18.51 4.30
N LYS A 196 4.76 -18.45 5.50
CA LYS A 196 3.30 -18.47 5.71
C LYS A 196 2.63 -17.13 5.36
N ILE A 197 3.34 -16.02 5.53
CA ILE A 197 2.80 -14.69 5.20
C ILE A 197 2.65 -14.57 3.67
N LEU A 198 1.48 -14.10 3.25
CA LEU A 198 1.17 -13.93 1.84
C LEU A 198 1.97 -12.77 1.23
N ARG A 199 2.40 -12.97 -0.03
CA ARG A 199 3.25 -12.02 -0.77
C ARG A 199 2.49 -11.42 -1.93
N CYS A 200 2.49 -10.09 -1.98
CA CYS A 200 1.88 -9.28 -3.02
C CYS A 200 2.96 -8.56 -3.84
N PHE A 201 3.02 -8.85 -5.11
CA PHE A 201 4.01 -8.30 -6.03
C PHE A 201 3.48 -7.03 -6.69
N LEU A 202 4.03 -5.87 -6.31
CA LEU A 202 3.69 -4.58 -6.93
C LEU A 202 4.44 -4.41 -8.25
N THR A 203 3.73 -3.96 -9.29
CA THR A 203 4.30 -3.77 -10.63
C THR A 203 3.84 -2.47 -11.28
N LEU A 204 4.79 -1.81 -11.98
CA LEU A 204 4.57 -0.63 -12.80
C LEU A 204 5.37 -0.78 -14.09
N GLN A 205 4.68 -0.88 -15.23
CA GLN A 205 5.29 -1.12 -16.54
C GLN A 205 5.51 0.15 -17.37
N GLN A 206 4.93 1.28 -16.94
CA GLN A 206 5.07 2.58 -17.62
C GLN A 206 5.63 3.66 -16.68
N ASP A 207 6.26 4.67 -17.24
CA ASP A 207 6.67 5.85 -16.48
C ASP A 207 5.45 6.72 -16.16
N LEU A 208 5.34 7.12 -14.91
CA LEU A 208 4.40 8.13 -14.45
C LEU A 208 5.12 9.45 -14.21
N SER A 209 4.38 10.54 -14.11
CA SER A 209 4.95 11.86 -13.80
C SER A 209 5.73 11.90 -12.47
N THR A 210 5.33 11.04 -11.52
CA THR A 210 5.90 11.02 -10.16
C THR A 210 6.69 9.74 -9.85
N LYS A 211 6.63 8.71 -10.71
CA LYS A 211 7.27 7.42 -10.47
C LYS A 211 7.73 6.76 -11.77
N LYS A 212 8.96 6.28 -11.78
CA LYS A 212 9.51 5.51 -12.89
C LYS A 212 9.02 4.06 -12.85
N LYS A 213 8.89 3.44 -14.03
CA LYS A 213 8.55 2.02 -14.16
C LYS A 213 9.52 1.14 -13.36
N THR A 214 9.00 0.06 -12.80
CA THR A 214 9.78 -0.92 -12.04
C THR A 214 10.02 -2.20 -12.84
N ILE A 215 9.21 -2.44 -13.87
CA ILE A 215 9.27 -3.64 -14.71
C ILE A 215 9.94 -3.29 -16.05
N PHE A 216 11.19 -3.74 -16.20
CA PHE A 216 11.97 -3.64 -17.43
C PHE A 216 13.16 -4.60 -17.39
N LYS A 217 13.77 -4.92 -18.54
CA LYS A 217 14.92 -5.82 -18.63
C LYS A 217 16.09 -5.30 -17.77
N GLY A 218 16.59 -6.14 -16.86
CA GLY A 218 17.67 -5.76 -15.94
C GLY A 218 17.25 -4.86 -14.78
N SER A 219 15.96 -4.73 -14.54
CA SER A 219 15.44 -3.90 -13.44
C SER A 219 15.99 -4.33 -12.08
N PRO A 220 16.58 -3.42 -11.29
CA PRO A 220 17.05 -3.72 -9.94
C PRO A 220 15.89 -4.02 -8.98
N TRP A 221 14.68 -3.58 -9.28
CA TRP A 221 13.47 -3.81 -8.49
C TRP A 221 13.07 -5.29 -8.43
N LEU A 222 13.42 -6.07 -9.46
CA LEU A 222 13.07 -7.49 -9.56
C LEU A 222 14.06 -8.40 -8.79
N GLY A 223 15.10 -7.81 -8.19
CA GLY A 223 16.20 -8.60 -7.63
C GLY A 223 16.85 -9.48 -8.71
N LYS A 224 18.13 -9.59 -8.79
CA LYS A 224 18.97 -10.17 -9.87
C LYS A 224 18.56 -11.55 -10.45
N LYS A 225 17.33 -12.02 -10.21
CA LYS A 225 16.86 -13.39 -10.51
C LYS A 225 16.14 -13.55 -11.85
N PHE A 226 16.02 -12.49 -12.67
CA PHE A 226 15.26 -12.59 -13.92
C PHE A 226 16.10 -12.32 -15.15
N PRO A 227 16.44 -13.38 -15.91
CA PRO A 227 16.70 -13.25 -17.32
C PRO A 227 15.35 -13.35 -18.02
N SER A 228 14.55 -12.32 -18.23
CA SER A 228 13.38 -12.55 -19.04
C SER A 228 13.24 -11.51 -20.14
N GLU A 229 13.12 -12.03 -21.33
CA GLU A 229 12.66 -11.34 -22.50
C GLU A 229 11.13 -11.19 -22.50
N ASP A 230 10.42 -11.95 -21.64
CA ASP A 230 8.96 -12.06 -21.58
C ASP A 230 8.35 -11.44 -20.30
N LEU A 231 8.55 -10.14 -20.14
CA LEU A 231 7.87 -9.37 -19.06
C LEU A 231 6.34 -9.26 -19.27
N PHE A 232 5.82 -9.72 -20.40
CA PHE A 232 4.37 -9.75 -20.69
C PHE A 232 3.64 -10.86 -19.92
N LEU A 233 4.36 -11.83 -19.37
CA LEU A 233 3.81 -12.95 -18.63
C LEU A 233 4.01 -12.78 -17.10
N LEU A 234 3.87 -11.55 -16.58
CA LEU A 234 4.03 -11.26 -15.15
C LEU A 234 3.26 -12.22 -14.23
N PRO A 235 2.00 -12.62 -14.50
CA PRO A 235 1.32 -13.61 -13.66
C PRO A 235 2.09 -14.93 -13.53
N LYS A 236 2.65 -15.46 -14.63
CA LYS A 236 3.46 -16.69 -14.61
C LYS A 236 4.74 -16.51 -13.81
N ILE A 237 5.42 -15.38 -13.97
CA ILE A 237 6.63 -15.04 -13.22
C ILE A 237 6.31 -14.97 -11.72
N ILE A 238 5.28 -14.22 -11.34
CA ILE A 238 4.86 -14.07 -9.94
C ILE A 238 4.49 -15.44 -9.34
N LYS A 239 3.77 -16.27 -10.11
CA LYS A 239 3.46 -17.64 -9.67
C LYS A 239 4.70 -18.49 -9.45
N SER A 240 5.67 -18.45 -10.36
CA SER A 240 6.94 -19.19 -10.22
C SER A 240 7.76 -18.77 -8.99
N LEU A 241 7.54 -17.54 -8.50
CA LEU A 241 8.11 -17.01 -7.25
C LEU A 241 7.27 -17.33 -6.02
N GLU A 242 6.22 -18.17 -6.20
CA GLU A 242 5.26 -18.49 -5.15
C GLU A 242 4.56 -17.23 -4.59
N GLY A 243 4.27 -16.27 -5.47
CA GLY A 243 3.40 -15.12 -5.16
C GLY A 243 1.95 -15.54 -4.95
N HIS A 244 1.21 -14.71 -4.26
CA HIS A 244 -0.20 -14.95 -3.93
C HIS A 244 -1.09 -13.87 -4.53
N VAL A 245 -0.59 -12.63 -4.60
CA VAL A 245 -1.31 -11.47 -5.12
C VAL A 245 -0.41 -10.73 -6.11
N TRP A 246 -0.97 -10.37 -7.24
CA TRP A 246 -0.39 -9.44 -8.19
C TRP A 246 -1.08 -8.08 -8.02
N SER A 247 -0.34 -7.06 -7.62
CA SER A 247 -0.87 -5.70 -7.48
C SER A 247 -0.28 -4.79 -8.56
N VAL A 248 -1.11 -4.45 -9.55
CA VAL A 248 -0.68 -3.82 -10.79
C VAL A 248 -1.27 -2.43 -10.96
N PHE A 249 -0.50 -1.52 -11.59
CA PHE A 249 -1.06 -0.23 -11.99
C PHE A 249 -2.21 -0.45 -12.98
N TYR A 250 -3.39 0.10 -12.70
CA TYR A 250 -4.65 -0.21 -13.40
C TYR A 250 -4.66 0.04 -14.92
N ARG A 251 -3.66 0.77 -15.44
CA ARG A 251 -3.47 0.99 -16.89
C ARG A 251 -2.53 0.00 -17.54
N ASP A 252 -1.83 -0.80 -16.75
CA ASP A 252 -0.91 -1.84 -17.23
C ASP A 252 -1.60 -3.21 -17.36
N VAL A 253 -2.84 -3.34 -16.84
CA VAL A 253 -3.57 -4.61 -16.81
C VAL A 253 -4.56 -4.74 -17.96
N THR A 254 -4.69 -5.96 -18.47
CA THR A 254 -5.72 -6.37 -19.43
C THR A 254 -6.58 -7.49 -18.84
N LYS A 255 -7.80 -7.65 -19.35
CA LYS A 255 -8.66 -8.76 -18.90
C LYS A 255 -7.97 -10.13 -19.07
N GLN A 256 -7.28 -10.35 -20.18
CA GLN A 256 -6.53 -11.58 -20.43
C GLN A 256 -5.47 -11.87 -19.38
N ASN A 257 -4.76 -10.83 -18.91
CA ASN A 257 -3.75 -11.00 -17.86
C ASN A 257 -4.39 -11.28 -16.49
N ILE A 258 -5.59 -10.76 -16.24
CA ILE A 258 -6.37 -11.08 -15.03
C ILE A 258 -6.83 -12.53 -15.07
N ASP A 259 -7.43 -12.96 -16.18
CA ASP A 259 -7.89 -14.34 -16.37
C ASP A 259 -6.72 -15.33 -16.17
N LEU A 260 -5.56 -15.06 -16.78
CA LEU A 260 -4.35 -15.86 -16.59
C LEU A 260 -3.89 -15.88 -15.12
N ALA A 261 -3.94 -14.75 -14.41
CA ALA A 261 -3.59 -14.69 -13.00
C ALA A 261 -4.53 -15.57 -12.16
N HIS A 262 -5.82 -15.53 -12.42
CA HIS A 262 -6.82 -16.35 -11.74
C HIS A 262 -6.63 -17.85 -12.02
N GLU A 263 -6.38 -18.25 -13.28
CA GLU A 263 -6.03 -19.63 -13.65
C GLU A 263 -4.83 -20.15 -12.87
N LEU A 264 -3.87 -19.27 -12.56
CA LEU A 264 -2.69 -19.59 -11.76
C LEU A 264 -2.94 -19.52 -10.24
N GLY A 265 -4.15 -19.14 -9.79
CA GLY A 265 -4.50 -18.98 -8.39
C GLY A 265 -3.92 -17.72 -7.73
N LEU A 266 -3.60 -16.68 -8.53
CA LEU A 266 -3.21 -15.38 -8.05
C LEU A 266 -4.41 -14.45 -7.93
N ALA A 267 -4.55 -13.74 -6.82
CA ALA A 267 -5.46 -12.62 -6.74
C ALA A 267 -4.87 -11.40 -7.45
N VAL A 268 -5.73 -10.55 -8.02
CA VAL A 268 -5.32 -9.33 -8.75
C VAL A 268 -5.88 -8.10 -8.08
N ASN A 269 -5.00 -7.26 -7.54
CA ASN A 269 -5.35 -5.93 -7.04
C ASN A 269 -4.88 -4.86 -8.02
N VAL A 270 -5.65 -3.79 -8.16
CA VAL A 270 -5.29 -2.64 -9.02
C VAL A 270 -5.20 -1.35 -8.23
N TRP A 271 -4.22 -0.49 -8.58
CA TRP A 271 -3.94 0.77 -7.89
C TRP A 271 -3.59 1.89 -8.88
N THR A 272 -3.75 3.17 -8.60
CA THR A 272 -4.73 3.73 -7.67
C THR A 272 -5.90 4.18 -8.51
N VAL A 273 -7.06 3.58 -8.32
CA VAL A 273 -8.23 3.74 -9.21
C VAL A 273 -9.22 4.72 -8.60
N ASN A 274 -9.36 5.90 -9.20
CA ASN A 274 -10.13 7.01 -8.62
C ASN A 274 -11.25 7.53 -9.52
N ARG A 275 -11.17 7.27 -10.84
CA ARG A 275 -12.21 7.71 -11.79
C ARG A 275 -13.28 6.65 -11.87
N GLU A 276 -14.54 7.07 -11.92
CA GLU A 276 -15.69 6.18 -12.02
C GLU A 276 -15.59 5.20 -13.19
N SER A 277 -15.29 5.72 -14.39
CA SER A 277 -15.12 4.87 -15.58
C SER A 277 -14.00 3.82 -15.42
N ASP A 278 -12.92 4.15 -14.71
CA ASP A 278 -11.83 3.21 -14.46
C ASP A 278 -12.22 2.19 -13.39
N ILE A 279 -12.96 2.60 -12.33
CA ILE A 279 -13.49 1.70 -11.30
C ILE A 279 -14.41 0.67 -11.97
N ILE A 280 -15.36 1.13 -12.77
CA ILE A 280 -16.30 0.27 -13.49
C ILE A 280 -15.56 -0.72 -14.39
N ARG A 281 -14.62 -0.25 -15.19
CA ARG A 281 -13.82 -1.10 -16.07
C ARG A 281 -13.05 -2.17 -15.28
N MET A 282 -12.46 -1.84 -14.14
CA MET A 282 -11.73 -2.82 -13.33
C MET A 282 -12.66 -3.86 -12.72
N ILE A 283 -13.87 -3.48 -12.30
CA ILE A 283 -14.92 -4.41 -11.86
C ILE A 283 -15.31 -5.37 -13.02
N GLU A 284 -15.56 -4.82 -14.20
CA GLU A 284 -15.91 -5.60 -15.41
C GLU A 284 -14.78 -6.55 -15.85
N TYR A 285 -13.52 -6.18 -15.59
CA TYR A 285 -12.38 -7.05 -15.83
C TYR A 285 -12.26 -8.18 -14.79
N GLY A 286 -13.01 -8.09 -13.68
CA GLY A 286 -13.04 -9.11 -12.64
C GLY A 286 -11.86 -9.06 -11.67
N VAL A 287 -11.29 -7.87 -11.39
CA VAL A 287 -10.22 -7.75 -10.39
C VAL A 287 -10.72 -8.12 -8.99
N ASP A 288 -9.84 -8.68 -8.16
CA ASP A 288 -10.17 -9.05 -6.78
C ASP A 288 -10.18 -7.84 -5.85
N GLY A 289 -9.30 -6.86 -6.08
CA GLY A 289 -9.21 -5.69 -5.24
C GLY A 289 -8.99 -4.38 -5.99
N ILE A 290 -9.64 -3.34 -5.49
CA ILE A 290 -9.47 -1.96 -5.97
C ILE A 290 -8.90 -1.11 -4.85
N ILE A 291 -7.65 -0.66 -5.03
CA ILE A 291 -6.99 0.29 -4.13
C ILE A 291 -7.30 1.70 -4.62
N THR A 292 -8.00 2.48 -3.79
CA THR A 292 -8.54 3.78 -4.17
C THR A 292 -8.36 4.85 -3.09
N ASP A 293 -8.15 6.10 -3.52
CA ASP A 293 -8.13 7.27 -2.62
C ASP A 293 -9.53 7.65 -2.12
N TYR A 294 -10.59 7.13 -2.77
CA TYR A 294 -11.99 7.48 -2.51
C TYR A 294 -12.83 6.22 -2.27
N PRO A 295 -12.64 5.54 -1.12
CA PRO A 295 -13.31 4.27 -0.85
C PRO A 295 -14.84 4.40 -0.83
N LYS A 296 -15.39 5.50 -0.27
CA LYS A 296 -16.83 5.76 -0.29
C LYS A 296 -17.40 5.82 -1.71
N LYS A 297 -16.73 6.50 -2.61
CA LYS A 297 -17.16 6.60 -4.02
C LYS A 297 -17.18 5.21 -4.69
N THR A 298 -16.17 4.38 -4.43
CA THR A 298 -16.10 3.03 -5.00
C THR A 298 -17.21 2.15 -4.45
N GLN A 299 -17.51 2.26 -3.14
CA GLN A 299 -18.63 1.60 -2.50
C GLN A 299 -19.97 1.98 -3.16
N ASP A 300 -20.22 3.28 -3.39
CA ASP A 300 -21.46 3.76 -4.02
C ASP A 300 -21.62 3.21 -5.45
N ILE A 301 -20.52 3.12 -6.21
CA ILE A 301 -20.52 2.54 -7.55
C ILE A 301 -20.88 1.03 -7.47
N CYS A 302 -20.32 0.28 -6.54
CA CYS A 302 -20.65 -1.13 -6.35
C CYS A 302 -22.13 -1.32 -6.01
N VAL A 303 -22.65 -0.54 -5.06
CA VAL A 303 -24.07 -0.57 -4.66
C VAL A 303 -24.98 -0.28 -5.86
N SER A 304 -24.70 0.76 -6.63
CA SER A 304 -25.53 1.16 -7.79
C SER A 304 -25.56 0.11 -8.91
N ARG A 305 -24.60 -0.82 -8.92
CA ARG A 305 -24.44 -1.86 -9.93
C ARG A 305 -24.74 -3.29 -9.41
N ASN A 306 -25.25 -3.42 -8.20
CA ASN A 306 -25.49 -4.69 -7.53
C ASN A 306 -24.23 -5.59 -7.47
N ILE A 307 -23.05 -4.97 -7.30
CA ILE A 307 -21.78 -5.68 -7.09
C ILE A 307 -21.59 -5.84 -5.58
N SER A 308 -21.35 -7.06 -5.14
CA SER A 308 -20.96 -7.33 -3.76
C SER A 308 -19.55 -6.77 -3.48
N TRP A 309 -19.38 -6.14 -2.33
CA TRP A 309 -18.10 -5.56 -1.93
C TRP A 309 -17.81 -5.84 -0.46
N PHE A 310 -16.55 -5.55 -0.07
CA PHE A 310 -16.06 -5.86 1.26
C PHE A 310 -15.01 -4.82 1.70
#